data_a3b32ddc1de35ef979b326357da2f038
#
_entry.id   a3b32ddc1de35ef979b326357da2f038
#
_cell.length_a   1.000
_cell.length_b   1.000
_cell.length_c   1.000
_cell.angle_alpha   90.00
_cell.angle_beta   90.00
_cell.angle_gamma   90.00
#
_symmetry.space_group_name_H-M   'P 1'
#
loop_
_entity.id
_entity.type
_entity.pdbx_description
1 polymer ?
#
loop_
_entity_poly.entity_id
_entity_poly.type
_entity_poly.pdbx_seq_one_letter_code
_entity_poly.pdbx_strand_id
1 'polypeptide(L)'
;MLAASRGNASCLDFLLKHGANVNTANKARETPLFAACEHPNEEVVELLLRYGAQVNLTCTQGDSPLHEACQHGCLRLCSILLDAGADLKVKNIYNIQPLFRTAQTGNVEALQLLAQRGADINGQAGDGATPLYEASKNGHVSVVQALLALKADANRATKSGLLPLHVAVKNNHKRIVSLLIPLTSRVRIQNCGISPLHIAADRSRDEILELLIKSGFSVNAELSDERSKMYEDRRRTALYFSVSNGNLEAAEMLLEAGANPNLDIFNPLLIAVRLSWMDMAELLVRYGADVNTQMSTQPSSFPSAILLSMESLPILKLLLDNGCDANLCFQCVYGLKPHPVPAPSLRPVEELQVNQHSQPQRCIQYCEAIYNSSLSRISGPIISMLLDYVGHAHLCSRLLEILESCSDWASIKLKAVPPHPLMQLCRLTIRSQLGVKRIKLLHNLPLPVRLIRFLRYDVLCSLT
;
A
#
# COMPACT_ATOMS: atom_id res chain seq x y z
N MET A 1 -43.40 20.04 19.05
CA MET A 1 -41.96 19.69 18.98
C MET A 1 -41.47 19.01 20.29
N LEU A 2 -41.34 19.73 21.40
CA LEU A 2 -40.76 19.16 22.64
C LEU A 2 -41.50 17.92 23.15
N ALA A 3 -42.83 17.90 23.12
CA ALA A 3 -43.62 16.75 23.49
C ALA A 3 -43.37 15.54 22.62
N ALA A 4 -43.20 15.77 21.31
CA ALA A 4 -42.87 14.71 20.35
C ALA A 4 -41.46 14.15 20.53
N SER A 5 -40.44 15.02 20.64
CA SER A 5 -39.04 14.57 20.86
C SER A 5 -38.81 13.86 22.18
N ARG A 6 -39.60 14.18 23.23
CA ARG A 6 -39.53 13.53 24.55
C ARG A 6 -40.44 12.31 24.70
N GLY A 7 -41.17 11.94 23.66
CA GLY A 7 -42.04 10.77 23.68
C GLY A 7 -43.29 10.93 24.59
N ASN A 8 -43.70 12.16 24.90
CA ASN A 8 -44.83 12.37 25.80
C ASN A 8 -46.16 12.41 25.02
N ALA A 9 -46.72 11.24 24.79
CA ALA A 9 -47.94 11.06 23.98
C ALA A 9 -49.16 11.82 24.57
N SER A 10 -49.33 11.76 25.92
CA SER A 10 -50.45 12.42 26.60
C SER A 10 -50.42 13.94 26.46
N CYS A 11 -49.25 14.56 26.62
CA CYS A 11 -49.04 15.98 26.39
C CYS A 11 -49.25 16.37 24.95
N LEU A 12 -48.77 15.55 24.01
CA LEU A 12 -48.91 15.76 22.58
C LEU A 12 -50.38 15.71 22.17
N ASP A 13 -51.13 14.69 22.62
CA ASP A 13 -52.58 14.54 22.32
C ASP A 13 -53.37 15.74 22.83
N PHE A 14 -53.08 16.20 24.08
CA PHE A 14 -53.70 17.40 24.62
C PHE A 14 -53.45 18.62 23.73
N LEU A 15 -52.22 18.85 23.33
CA LEU A 15 -51.85 20.01 22.49
C LEU A 15 -52.56 19.95 21.11
N LEU A 16 -52.58 18.77 20.47
CA LEU A 16 -53.19 18.56 19.18
C LEU A 16 -54.73 18.74 19.20
N LYS A 17 -55.39 18.23 20.28
CA LYS A 17 -56.82 18.46 20.55
C LYS A 17 -57.20 19.93 20.70
N HIS A 18 -56.28 20.76 21.18
CA HIS A 18 -56.47 22.19 21.38
C HIS A 18 -55.93 23.01 20.17
N GLY A 19 -55.77 22.39 19.01
CA GLY A 19 -55.49 23.08 17.74
C GLY A 19 -54.02 23.39 17.45
N ALA A 20 -53.09 22.73 18.17
CA ALA A 20 -51.67 22.84 17.83
C ALA A 20 -51.43 22.32 16.39
N ASN A 21 -50.67 23.06 15.59
CA ASN A 21 -50.35 22.64 14.25
C ASN A 21 -49.37 21.45 14.27
N VAL A 22 -49.81 20.29 13.74
CA VAL A 22 -49.08 19.04 13.71
C VAL A 22 -47.82 19.09 12.84
N ASN A 23 -47.78 20.01 11.85
CA ASN A 23 -46.68 20.17 10.89
C ASN A 23 -45.79 21.40 11.18
N THR A 24 -45.85 21.95 12.39
CA THR A 24 -44.99 23.07 12.79
C THR A 24 -43.51 22.67 12.67
N ALA A 25 -42.74 23.44 11.91
CA ALA A 25 -41.30 23.17 11.75
C ALA A 25 -40.45 24.11 12.60
N ASN A 26 -39.33 23.61 13.11
CA ASN A 26 -38.31 24.43 13.77
C ASN A 26 -37.39 25.13 12.75
N LYS A 27 -36.32 25.81 13.24
CA LYS A 27 -35.34 26.49 12.36
C LYS A 27 -34.59 25.52 11.43
N ALA A 28 -34.42 24.26 11.82
CA ALA A 28 -33.85 23.21 11.01
C ALA A 28 -34.87 22.54 10.07
N ARG A 29 -36.12 23.08 9.98
CA ARG A 29 -37.23 22.50 9.25
C ARG A 29 -37.69 21.14 9.73
N GLU A 30 -37.26 20.73 10.93
CA GLU A 30 -37.72 19.48 11.55
C GLU A 30 -39.18 19.63 12.01
N THR A 31 -40.00 18.63 11.71
CA THR A 31 -41.39 18.55 12.17
C THR A 31 -41.50 17.72 13.45
N PRO A 32 -42.65 17.76 14.17
CA PRO A 32 -42.88 16.86 15.31
C PRO A 32 -42.73 15.38 14.94
N LEU A 33 -43.13 14.98 13.71
CA LEU A 33 -42.98 13.62 13.21
C LEU A 33 -41.52 13.26 13.00
N PHE A 34 -40.71 14.17 12.43
CA PHE A 34 -39.27 13.98 12.31
C PHE A 34 -38.60 13.79 13.68
N ALA A 35 -38.90 14.68 14.63
CA ALA A 35 -38.33 14.61 15.97
C ALA A 35 -38.76 13.35 16.76
N ALA A 36 -39.96 12.82 16.49
CA ALA A 36 -40.41 11.55 17.08
C ALA A 36 -39.70 10.33 16.47
N CYS A 37 -39.17 10.43 15.27
CA CYS A 37 -38.37 9.38 14.64
C CYS A 37 -36.88 9.44 15.07
N GLU A 38 -36.35 10.63 15.39
CA GLU A 38 -35.01 10.81 15.96
C GLU A 38 -34.89 10.15 17.35
N HIS A 39 -35.97 10.21 18.14
CA HIS A 39 -36.09 9.52 19.42
C HIS A 39 -37.23 8.50 19.34
N PRO A 40 -36.96 7.30 18.85
CA PRO A 40 -37.98 6.35 18.42
C PRO A 40 -39.10 6.13 19.43
N ASN A 41 -40.31 6.61 19.10
CA ASN A 41 -41.51 6.42 19.91
C ASN A 41 -42.73 6.13 19.02
N GLU A 42 -43.13 4.87 18.99
CA GLU A 42 -44.23 4.38 18.13
C GLU A 42 -45.55 5.07 18.43
N GLU A 43 -45.93 5.19 19.71
CA GLU A 43 -47.21 5.80 20.11
C GLU A 43 -47.33 7.25 19.66
N VAL A 44 -46.23 8.03 19.79
CA VAL A 44 -46.18 9.42 19.39
C VAL A 44 -46.27 9.54 17.86
N VAL A 45 -45.56 8.68 17.10
CA VAL A 45 -45.58 8.65 15.64
C VAL A 45 -46.99 8.32 15.13
N GLU A 46 -47.64 7.26 15.67
CA GLU A 46 -49.02 6.91 15.32
C GLU A 46 -50.01 8.03 15.64
N LEU A 47 -49.83 8.71 16.77
CA LEU A 47 -50.67 9.84 17.19
C LEU A 47 -50.54 11.00 16.19
N LEU A 48 -49.31 11.39 15.88
CA LEU A 48 -49.06 12.49 14.90
C LEU A 48 -49.68 12.18 13.52
N LEU A 49 -49.53 10.92 13.04
CA LEU A 49 -50.12 10.52 11.76
C LEU A 49 -51.65 10.53 11.78
N ARG A 50 -52.31 10.13 12.88
CA ARG A 50 -53.76 10.25 13.07
C ARG A 50 -54.25 11.68 13.01
N TYR A 51 -53.44 12.66 13.48
CA TYR A 51 -53.74 14.08 13.37
C TYR A 51 -53.32 14.74 12.04
N GLY A 52 -52.93 13.92 11.05
CA GLY A 52 -52.61 14.39 9.69
C GLY A 52 -51.20 14.95 9.52
N ALA A 53 -50.25 14.44 10.26
CA ALA A 53 -48.84 14.80 10.02
C ALA A 53 -48.42 14.40 8.60
N GLN A 54 -47.76 15.32 7.90
CA GLN A 54 -47.23 15.09 6.56
C GLN A 54 -45.95 14.26 6.63
N VAL A 55 -46.03 13.01 6.17
CA VAL A 55 -45.02 11.98 6.34
C VAL A 55 -43.71 12.24 5.56
N ASN A 56 -43.79 13.08 4.49
CA ASN A 56 -42.68 13.32 3.54
C ASN A 56 -42.03 14.71 3.72
N LEU A 57 -42.33 15.45 4.78
CA LEU A 57 -41.66 16.73 5.05
C LEU A 57 -40.21 16.45 5.47
N THR A 58 -39.28 17.18 4.86
CA THR A 58 -37.85 17.02 5.09
C THR A 58 -37.24 18.14 5.94
N CYS A 59 -36.24 17.83 6.71
CA CYS A 59 -35.39 18.81 7.41
C CYS A 59 -34.51 19.62 6.44
N THR A 60 -33.68 20.54 6.93
CA THR A 60 -32.73 21.32 6.12
C THR A 60 -31.68 20.47 5.41
N GLN A 61 -31.36 19.29 5.92
CA GLN A 61 -30.46 18.32 5.31
C GLN A 61 -31.18 17.51 4.21
N GLY A 62 -32.47 17.65 4.06
CA GLY A 62 -33.28 16.88 3.13
C GLY A 62 -33.67 15.50 3.64
N ASP A 63 -33.30 15.13 4.88
CA ASP A 63 -33.73 13.86 5.47
C ASP A 63 -35.23 13.91 5.82
N SER A 64 -35.95 12.84 5.48
CA SER A 64 -37.37 12.62 5.83
C SER A 64 -37.46 11.83 7.16
N PRO A 65 -38.63 11.78 7.82
CA PRO A 65 -38.85 10.90 8.97
C PRO A 65 -38.44 9.44 8.73
N LEU A 66 -38.60 8.94 7.50
CA LEU A 66 -38.19 7.59 7.13
C LEU A 66 -36.64 7.42 7.12
N HIS A 67 -35.88 8.46 6.76
CA HIS A 67 -34.41 8.41 6.89
C HIS A 67 -33.98 8.22 8.34
N GLU A 68 -34.60 8.95 9.28
CA GLU A 68 -34.32 8.85 10.71
C GLU A 68 -34.72 7.47 11.27
N ALA A 69 -35.93 7.00 10.96
CA ALA A 69 -36.35 5.67 11.37
C ALA A 69 -35.41 4.56 10.87
N CYS A 70 -34.91 4.70 9.63
CA CYS A 70 -33.93 3.78 9.04
C CYS A 70 -32.55 3.90 9.73
N GLN A 71 -32.11 5.09 10.08
CA GLN A 71 -30.85 5.33 10.76
C GLN A 71 -30.84 4.68 12.17
N HIS A 72 -31.94 4.75 12.89
CA HIS A 72 -32.09 4.12 14.21
C HIS A 72 -32.46 2.62 14.15
N GLY A 73 -32.77 2.10 12.95
CA GLY A 73 -33.12 0.69 12.75
C GLY A 73 -34.46 0.27 13.35
N CYS A 74 -35.33 1.21 13.62
CA CYS A 74 -36.65 0.93 14.17
C CYS A 74 -37.60 0.34 13.11
N LEU A 75 -37.58 -1.00 12.99
CA LEU A 75 -38.43 -1.71 12.02
C LEU A 75 -39.89 -1.31 12.09
N ARG A 76 -40.44 -1.21 13.32
CA ARG A 76 -41.84 -0.86 13.54
C ARG A 76 -42.17 0.55 13.03
N LEU A 77 -41.30 1.53 13.34
CA LEU A 77 -41.47 2.89 12.82
C LEU A 77 -41.36 2.95 11.28
N CYS A 78 -40.41 2.23 10.71
CA CYS A 78 -40.32 2.12 9.25
C CYS A 78 -41.63 1.59 8.64
N SER A 79 -42.24 0.53 9.25
CA SER A 79 -43.50 -0.01 8.79
C SER A 79 -44.64 1.01 8.89
N ILE A 80 -44.80 1.68 10.05
CA ILE A 80 -45.85 2.68 10.30
C ILE A 80 -45.74 3.84 9.28
N LEU A 81 -44.50 4.35 9.04
CA LEU A 81 -44.29 5.44 8.09
C LEU A 81 -44.58 5.02 6.64
N LEU A 82 -44.18 3.80 6.25
CA LEU A 82 -44.45 3.26 4.92
C LEU A 82 -45.95 3.03 4.68
N ASP A 83 -46.68 2.54 5.68
CA ASP A 83 -48.12 2.37 5.62
C ASP A 83 -48.88 3.71 5.56
N ALA A 84 -48.26 4.76 6.11
CA ALA A 84 -48.74 6.16 5.98
C ALA A 84 -48.30 6.86 4.68
N GLY A 85 -47.65 6.17 3.74
CA GLY A 85 -47.27 6.70 2.44
C GLY A 85 -45.89 7.40 2.41
N ALA A 86 -44.96 7.02 3.27
CA ALA A 86 -43.58 7.54 3.18
C ALA A 86 -42.94 7.18 1.84
N ASP A 87 -42.30 8.15 1.20
CA ASP A 87 -41.66 7.97 -0.10
C ASP A 87 -40.23 7.37 0.07
N LEU A 88 -40.03 6.18 -0.49
CA LEU A 88 -38.77 5.45 -0.52
C LEU A 88 -37.67 6.13 -1.37
N LYS A 89 -38.07 7.04 -2.27
CA LYS A 89 -37.19 7.66 -3.27
C LYS A 89 -36.70 9.04 -2.87
N VAL A 90 -37.16 9.58 -1.75
CA VAL A 90 -36.66 10.85 -1.22
C VAL A 90 -35.15 10.80 -1.07
N LYS A 91 -34.49 11.84 -1.55
CA LYS A 91 -33.03 11.99 -1.46
C LYS A 91 -32.68 13.21 -0.62
N ASN A 92 -31.78 13.06 0.31
CA ASN A 92 -31.24 14.19 1.03
C ASN A 92 -30.21 14.99 0.22
N ILE A 93 -29.60 16.02 0.79
CA ILE A 93 -28.58 16.86 0.11
C ILE A 93 -27.35 16.08 -0.35
N TYR A 94 -27.07 14.91 0.25
CA TYR A 94 -25.99 13.98 -0.15
C TYR A 94 -26.46 12.93 -1.15
N ASN A 95 -27.65 13.08 -1.71
CA ASN A 95 -28.29 12.13 -2.63
C ASN A 95 -28.55 10.74 -2.00
N ILE A 96 -28.61 10.66 -0.67
CA ILE A 96 -28.83 9.44 0.10
C ILE A 96 -30.33 9.17 0.19
N GLN A 97 -30.75 7.92 -0.03
CA GLN A 97 -32.09 7.41 0.14
C GLN A 97 -32.26 6.67 1.48
N PRO A 98 -33.48 6.48 2.03
CA PRO A 98 -33.69 5.78 3.31
C PRO A 98 -33.05 4.39 3.38
N LEU A 99 -33.10 3.58 2.31
CA LEU A 99 -32.47 2.26 2.27
C LEU A 99 -30.94 2.33 2.47
N PHE A 100 -30.29 3.37 1.97
CA PHE A 100 -28.86 3.55 2.18
C PHE A 100 -28.52 3.72 3.67
N ARG A 101 -29.38 4.39 4.46
CA ARG A 101 -29.20 4.54 5.90
C ARG A 101 -29.22 3.20 6.62
N THR A 102 -30.14 2.28 6.25
CA THR A 102 -30.17 0.94 6.85
C THR A 102 -28.91 0.15 6.56
N ALA A 103 -28.32 0.34 5.37
CA ALA A 103 -27.05 -0.29 5.00
C ALA A 103 -25.86 0.31 5.76
N GLN A 104 -25.92 1.61 6.04
CA GLN A 104 -24.89 2.33 6.81
C GLN A 104 -24.85 1.89 8.28
N THR A 105 -26.02 1.65 8.87
CA THR A 105 -26.17 1.32 10.30
C THR A 105 -26.24 -0.18 10.59
N GLY A 106 -26.40 -1.02 9.57
CA GLY A 106 -26.37 -2.47 9.73
C GLY A 106 -27.73 -3.10 9.99
N ASN A 107 -28.83 -2.39 9.77
CA ASN A 107 -30.20 -2.83 10.11
C ASN A 107 -30.80 -3.71 9.02
N VAL A 108 -30.64 -5.02 9.13
CA VAL A 108 -31.04 -6.01 8.12
C VAL A 108 -32.56 -6.05 7.94
N GLU A 109 -33.31 -6.07 9.03
CA GLU A 109 -34.77 -6.22 9.02
C GLU A 109 -35.43 -4.99 8.34
N ALA A 110 -34.98 -3.78 8.69
CA ALA A 110 -35.45 -2.55 8.05
C ALA A 110 -35.07 -2.52 6.57
N LEU A 111 -33.85 -2.95 6.21
CA LEU A 111 -33.42 -3.05 4.81
C LEU A 111 -34.31 -3.99 4.01
N GLN A 112 -34.63 -5.16 4.56
CA GLN A 112 -35.49 -6.16 3.90
C GLN A 112 -36.91 -5.62 3.71
N LEU A 113 -37.45 -4.92 4.72
CA LEU A 113 -38.78 -4.28 4.63
C LEU A 113 -38.81 -3.22 3.50
N LEU A 114 -37.82 -2.33 3.45
CA LEU A 114 -37.78 -1.32 2.40
C LEU A 114 -37.63 -1.94 1.00
N ALA A 115 -36.80 -2.98 0.88
CA ALA A 115 -36.61 -3.72 -0.37
C ALA A 115 -37.92 -4.37 -0.84
N GLN A 116 -38.69 -5.01 0.06
CA GLN A 116 -40.01 -5.60 -0.22
C GLN A 116 -41.03 -4.56 -0.68
N ARG A 117 -40.90 -3.32 -0.18
CA ARG A 117 -41.75 -2.19 -0.59
C ARG A 117 -41.26 -1.48 -1.87
N GLY A 118 -40.18 -1.99 -2.51
CA GLY A 118 -39.72 -1.51 -3.82
C GLY A 118 -38.65 -0.42 -3.76
N ALA A 119 -37.90 -0.29 -2.67
CA ALA A 119 -36.75 0.61 -2.60
C ALA A 119 -35.67 0.22 -3.62
N ASP A 120 -34.92 1.22 -4.14
CA ASP A 120 -33.81 1.00 -5.07
C ASP A 120 -32.58 0.45 -4.33
N ILE A 121 -32.30 -0.86 -4.53
CA ILE A 121 -31.18 -1.56 -3.93
C ILE A 121 -29.82 -1.01 -4.39
N ASN A 122 -29.79 -0.42 -5.58
CA ASN A 122 -28.56 0.07 -6.22
C ASN A 122 -28.50 1.61 -6.28
N GLY A 123 -29.33 2.31 -5.52
CA GLY A 123 -29.33 3.77 -5.43
C GLY A 123 -27.95 4.29 -5.02
N GLN A 124 -27.46 5.31 -5.74
CA GLN A 124 -26.13 5.87 -5.46
C GLN A 124 -26.25 7.20 -4.71
N ALA A 125 -25.44 7.35 -3.68
CA ALA A 125 -25.21 8.60 -2.97
C ALA A 125 -24.44 9.62 -3.85
N GLY A 126 -24.24 10.82 -3.35
CA GLY A 126 -23.58 11.90 -4.09
C GLY A 126 -22.13 11.62 -4.49
N ASP A 127 -21.43 10.78 -3.76
CA ASP A 127 -20.07 10.29 -4.06
C ASP A 127 -20.06 9.02 -4.93
N GLY A 128 -21.23 8.52 -5.33
CA GLY A 128 -21.41 7.31 -6.11
C GLY A 128 -21.43 6.02 -5.28
N ALA A 129 -21.36 6.10 -3.95
CA ALA A 129 -21.46 4.93 -3.08
C ALA A 129 -22.86 4.30 -3.17
N THR A 130 -22.91 2.96 -3.20
CA THR A 130 -24.13 2.16 -3.13
C THR A 130 -24.39 1.68 -1.70
N PRO A 131 -25.61 1.23 -1.36
CA PRO A 131 -25.86 0.56 -0.07
C PRO A 131 -24.88 -0.61 0.18
N LEU A 132 -24.56 -1.39 -0.87
CA LEU A 132 -23.59 -2.49 -0.77
C LEU A 132 -22.17 -1.98 -0.45
N TYR A 133 -21.76 -0.87 -1.06
CA TYR A 133 -20.47 -0.24 -0.77
C TYR A 133 -20.40 0.20 0.69
N GLU A 134 -21.44 0.88 1.18
CA GLU A 134 -21.47 1.41 2.55
C GLU A 134 -21.53 0.31 3.60
N ALA A 135 -22.37 -0.73 3.38
CA ALA A 135 -22.40 -1.91 4.25
C ALA A 135 -21.04 -2.64 4.27
N SER A 136 -20.37 -2.72 3.12
CA SER A 136 -19.02 -3.32 3.02
C SER A 136 -17.96 -2.49 3.71
N LYS A 137 -18.09 -1.17 3.72
CA LYS A 137 -17.21 -0.23 4.40
C LYS A 137 -17.32 -0.36 5.93
N ASN A 138 -18.55 -0.51 6.43
CA ASN A 138 -18.83 -0.55 7.86
C ASN A 138 -18.77 -1.97 8.46
N GLY A 139 -18.59 -3.00 7.64
CA GLY A 139 -18.42 -4.38 8.11
C GLY A 139 -19.72 -5.12 8.42
N HIS A 140 -20.86 -4.67 7.92
CA HIS A 140 -22.17 -5.26 8.19
C HIS A 140 -22.43 -6.51 7.34
N VAL A 141 -21.86 -7.64 7.75
CA VAL A 141 -21.91 -8.91 7.01
C VAL A 141 -23.33 -9.33 6.65
N SER A 142 -24.26 -9.28 7.61
CA SER A 142 -25.67 -9.70 7.40
C SER A 142 -26.38 -8.80 6.38
N VAL A 143 -26.11 -7.48 6.40
CA VAL A 143 -26.64 -6.54 5.41
C VAL A 143 -26.06 -6.81 4.03
N VAL A 144 -24.74 -7.06 3.93
CA VAL A 144 -24.10 -7.44 2.67
C VAL A 144 -24.74 -8.69 2.09
N GLN A 145 -24.95 -9.74 2.91
CA GLN A 145 -25.61 -10.97 2.47
C GLN A 145 -27.03 -10.70 1.98
N ALA A 146 -27.83 -9.91 2.71
CA ALA A 146 -29.18 -9.54 2.31
C ALA A 146 -29.19 -8.77 0.99
N LEU A 147 -28.30 -7.77 0.82
CA LEU A 147 -28.18 -6.99 -0.41
C LEU A 147 -27.79 -7.87 -1.61
N LEU A 148 -26.84 -8.80 -1.43
CA LEU A 148 -26.42 -9.73 -2.48
C LEU A 148 -27.55 -10.71 -2.85
N ALA A 149 -28.33 -11.18 -1.88
CA ALA A 149 -29.54 -12.00 -2.12
C ALA A 149 -30.60 -11.23 -2.92
N LEU A 150 -30.70 -9.90 -2.70
CA LEU A 150 -31.55 -9.00 -3.46
C LEU A 150 -30.92 -8.54 -4.79
N LYS A 151 -29.81 -9.18 -5.22
CA LYS A 151 -29.10 -8.90 -6.48
C LYS A 151 -28.50 -7.49 -6.57
N ALA A 152 -28.01 -6.96 -5.44
CA ALA A 152 -27.21 -5.75 -5.47
C ALA A 152 -25.96 -5.94 -6.36
N ASP A 153 -25.64 -4.91 -7.15
CA ASP A 153 -24.53 -4.94 -8.10
C ASP A 153 -23.19 -4.64 -7.39
N ALA A 154 -22.34 -5.67 -7.24
CA ALA A 154 -21.02 -5.57 -6.65
C ALA A 154 -19.98 -4.82 -7.53
N ASN A 155 -20.38 -4.46 -8.77
CA ASN A 155 -19.51 -3.86 -9.77
C ASN A 155 -19.76 -2.35 -10.00
N ARG A 156 -20.59 -1.73 -9.17
CA ARG A 156 -20.79 -0.28 -9.18
C ARG A 156 -19.68 0.43 -8.42
N ALA A 157 -18.91 1.24 -9.15
CA ALA A 157 -17.83 2.03 -8.58
C ALA A 157 -18.35 3.37 -8.03
N THR A 158 -17.72 3.86 -6.99
CA THR A 158 -17.83 5.25 -6.52
C THR A 158 -17.21 6.22 -7.53
N LYS A 159 -17.37 7.52 -7.35
CA LYS A 159 -16.70 8.56 -8.16
C LYS A 159 -15.19 8.50 -8.06
N SER A 160 -14.66 7.98 -6.95
CA SER A 160 -13.21 7.70 -6.78
C SER A 160 -12.75 6.43 -7.48
N GLY A 161 -13.64 5.71 -8.17
CA GLY A 161 -13.34 4.47 -8.88
C GLY A 161 -13.24 3.24 -7.99
N LEU A 162 -13.66 3.28 -6.72
CA LEU A 162 -13.55 2.14 -5.81
C LEU A 162 -14.84 1.30 -5.81
N LEU A 163 -14.67 -0.03 -5.81
CA LEU A 163 -15.75 -1.02 -5.70
C LEU A 163 -15.98 -1.42 -4.23
N PRO A 164 -17.12 -2.05 -3.89
CA PRO A 164 -17.38 -2.61 -2.55
C PRO A 164 -16.26 -3.53 -2.06
N LEU A 165 -15.64 -4.32 -2.95
CA LEU A 165 -14.50 -5.17 -2.61
C LEU A 165 -13.30 -4.36 -2.10
N HIS A 166 -12.97 -3.25 -2.76
CA HIS A 166 -11.83 -2.42 -2.36
C HIS A 166 -11.98 -1.85 -0.94
N VAL A 167 -13.17 -1.36 -0.60
CA VAL A 167 -13.41 -0.77 0.72
C VAL A 167 -13.48 -1.85 1.81
N ALA A 168 -13.99 -3.04 1.50
CA ALA A 168 -13.98 -4.18 2.42
C ALA A 168 -12.54 -4.61 2.76
N VAL A 169 -11.65 -4.66 1.77
CA VAL A 169 -10.21 -4.93 1.96
C VAL A 169 -9.56 -3.82 2.80
N LYS A 170 -9.80 -2.55 2.46
CA LYS A 170 -9.26 -1.40 3.19
C LYS A 170 -9.57 -1.45 4.68
N ASN A 171 -10.80 -1.83 5.03
CA ASN A 171 -11.31 -1.85 6.40
C ASN A 171 -11.17 -3.22 7.08
N ASN A 172 -10.46 -4.17 6.47
CA ASN A 172 -10.16 -5.50 7.03
C ASN A 172 -11.38 -6.40 7.29
N HIS A 173 -12.41 -6.32 6.45
CA HIS A 173 -13.61 -7.13 6.61
C HIS A 173 -13.52 -8.46 5.83
N LYS A 174 -12.70 -9.39 6.29
CA LYS A 174 -12.36 -10.67 5.64
C LYS A 174 -13.60 -11.45 5.15
N ARG A 175 -14.64 -11.56 5.99
CA ARG A 175 -15.89 -12.29 5.61
C ARG A 175 -16.60 -11.62 4.43
N ILE A 176 -16.65 -10.29 4.39
CA ILE A 176 -17.23 -9.54 3.28
C ILE A 176 -16.38 -9.69 2.03
N VAL A 177 -15.06 -9.63 2.16
CA VAL A 177 -14.13 -9.88 1.06
C VAL A 177 -14.39 -11.23 0.41
N SER A 178 -14.52 -12.31 1.21
CA SER A 178 -14.81 -13.66 0.69
C SER A 178 -16.16 -13.76 -0.05
N LEU A 179 -17.17 -12.99 0.38
CA LEU A 179 -18.48 -12.93 -0.29
C LEU A 179 -18.42 -12.16 -1.61
N LEU A 180 -17.62 -11.10 -1.68
CA LEU A 180 -17.57 -10.21 -2.84
C LEU A 180 -16.61 -10.70 -3.95
N ILE A 181 -15.57 -11.47 -3.63
CA ILE A 181 -14.59 -11.98 -4.61
C ILE A 181 -15.26 -12.66 -5.81
N PRO A 182 -16.19 -13.63 -5.65
CA PRO A 182 -16.79 -14.34 -6.78
C PRO A 182 -17.75 -13.48 -7.61
N LEU A 183 -18.23 -12.36 -7.05
CA LEU A 183 -19.21 -11.47 -7.67
C LEU A 183 -18.60 -10.24 -8.33
N THR A 184 -17.31 -9.97 -8.05
CA THR A 184 -16.64 -8.78 -8.55
C THR A 184 -15.88 -9.08 -9.84
N SER A 185 -16.22 -8.38 -10.91
CA SER A 185 -15.60 -8.52 -12.23
C SER A 185 -14.15 -8.08 -12.23
N ARG A 186 -13.24 -8.94 -12.73
CA ARG A 186 -11.81 -8.63 -12.89
C ARG A 186 -11.58 -7.44 -13.82
N VAL A 187 -12.37 -7.32 -14.88
CA VAL A 187 -12.31 -6.18 -15.82
C VAL A 187 -12.68 -4.87 -15.12
N ARG A 188 -13.69 -4.90 -14.24
CA ARG A 188 -14.07 -3.70 -13.47
C ARG A 188 -12.95 -3.29 -12.51
N ILE A 189 -12.27 -4.24 -11.88
CA ILE A 189 -11.11 -3.96 -11.01
C ILE A 189 -9.98 -3.30 -11.82
N GLN A 190 -9.66 -3.82 -13.00
CA GLN A 190 -8.66 -3.21 -13.89
C GLN A 190 -9.01 -1.77 -14.25
N ASN A 191 -10.28 -1.51 -14.59
CA ASN A 191 -10.77 -0.16 -14.91
C ASN A 191 -10.72 0.81 -13.71
N CYS A 192 -10.68 0.31 -12.48
CA CYS A 192 -10.48 1.15 -11.29
C CYS A 192 -9.04 1.68 -11.15
N GLY A 193 -8.10 1.13 -11.91
CA GLY A 193 -6.68 1.49 -11.87
C GLY A 193 -5.95 1.11 -10.59
N ILE A 194 -6.60 0.32 -9.73
CA ILE A 194 -6.04 -0.22 -8.48
C ILE A 194 -6.61 -1.62 -8.22
N SER A 195 -5.75 -2.57 -7.89
CA SER A 195 -6.16 -3.91 -7.46
C SER A 195 -6.42 -3.93 -5.95
N PRO A 196 -7.35 -4.77 -5.46
CA PRO A 196 -7.48 -5.03 -4.02
C PRO A 196 -6.17 -5.47 -3.34
N LEU A 197 -5.26 -6.14 -4.09
CA LEU A 197 -3.93 -6.52 -3.58
C LEU A 197 -3.07 -5.32 -3.17
N HIS A 198 -3.12 -4.20 -3.92
CA HIS A 198 -2.39 -2.98 -3.54
C HIS A 198 -2.89 -2.44 -2.20
N ILE A 199 -4.21 -2.44 -1.98
CA ILE A 199 -4.82 -1.95 -0.75
C ILE A 199 -4.49 -2.89 0.42
N ALA A 200 -4.52 -4.21 0.20
CA ALA A 200 -4.17 -5.20 1.22
C ALA A 200 -2.70 -5.03 1.65
N ALA A 201 -1.79 -4.88 0.69
CA ALA A 201 -0.36 -4.65 0.94
C ALA A 201 -0.10 -3.29 1.63
N ASP A 202 -0.73 -2.21 1.15
CA ASP A 202 -0.61 -0.86 1.73
C ASP A 202 -1.08 -0.81 3.20
N ARG A 203 -2.09 -1.60 3.54
CA ARG A 203 -2.70 -1.62 4.87
C ARG A 203 -2.22 -2.79 5.74
N SER A 204 -1.26 -3.59 5.29
CA SER A 204 -0.77 -4.79 5.99
C SER A 204 -1.94 -5.70 6.43
N ARG A 205 -2.79 -6.09 5.46
CA ARG A 205 -3.91 -7.01 5.66
C ARG A 205 -3.53 -8.39 5.15
N ASP A 206 -2.62 -9.07 5.84
CA ASP A 206 -1.93 -10.26 5.36
C ASP A 206 -2.87 -11.45 5.12
N GLU A 207 -3.84 -11.67 6.00
CA GLU A 207 -4.86 -12.71 5.80
C GLU A 207 -5.75 -12.45 4.58
N ILE A 208 -6.06 -11.18 4.28
CA ILE A 208 -6.83 -10.80 3.10
C ILE A 208 -5.94 -10.87 1.86
N LEU A 209 -4.68 -10.48 1.96
CA LEU A 209 -3.69 -10.61 0.89
C LEU A 209 -3.59 -12.07 0.43
N GLU A 210 -3.42 -13.00 1.37
CA GLU A 210 -3.38 -14.44 1.12
C GLU A 210 -4.66 -14.92 0.43
N LEU A 211 -5.83 -14.50 0.94
CA LEU A 211 -7.12 -14.85 0.35
C LEU A 211 -7.25 -14.37 -1.10
N LEU A 212 -6.82 -13.15 -1.40
CA LEU A 212 -6.84 -12.58 -2.74
C LEU A 212 -5.88 -13.32 -3.68
N ILE A 213 -4.66 -13.65 -3.23
CA ILE A 213 -3.70 -14.45 -3.99
C ILE A 213 -4.29 -15.82 -4.34
N LYS A 214 -4.82 -16.56 -3.34
CA LYS A 214 -5.47 -17.85 -3.53
C LYS A 214 -6.68 -17.78 -4.46
N SER A 215 -7.35 -16.65 -4.52
CA SER A 215 -8.48 -16.41 -5.43
C SER A 215 -8.05 -16.01 -6.85
N GLY A 216 -6.76 -16.06 -7.17
CA GLY A 216 -6.22 -15.81 -8.51
C GLY A 216 -6.19 -14.34 -8.93
N PHE A 217 -6.02 -13.40 -8.00
CA PHE A 217 -5.69 -12.03 -8.37
C PHE A 217 -4.26 -11.95 -8.88
N SER A 218 -4.03 -11.17 -9.93
CA SER A 218 -2.68 -10.99 -10.48
C SER A 218 -1.78 -10.26 -9.48
N VAL A 219 -0.74 -10.94 -9.00
CA VAL A 219 0.26 -10.37 -8.08
C VAL A 219 1.13 -9.32 -8.76
N ASN A 220 1.20 -9.35 -10.09
CA ASN A 220 1.92 -8.39 -10.94
C ASN A 220 1.01 -7.30 -11.51
N ALA A 221 -0.19 -7.11 -10.94
CA ALA A 221 -1.04 -5.99 -11.31
C ALA A 221 -0.35 -4.67 -10.93
N GLU A 222 -0.33 -3.73 -11.87
CA GLU A 222 0.22 -2.39 -11.65
C GLU A 222 -0.89 -1.38 -11.38
N LEU A 223 -0.59 -0.35 -10.60
CA LEU A 223 -1.44 0.85 -10.52
C LEU A 223 -1.51 1.54 -11.88
N SER A 224 -2.65 2.16 -12.18
CA SER A 224 -2.72 3.07 -13.32
C SER A 224 -1.74 4.24 -13.16
N ASP A 225 -1.29 4.83 -14.28
CA ASP A 225 -0.35 5.95 -14.24
C ASP A 225 -0.89 7.14 -13.44
N GLU A 226 -2.20 7.40 -13.48
CA GLU A 226 -2.83 8.46 -12.69
C GLU A 226 -2.73 8.20 -11.19
N ARG A 227 -2.95 6.96 -10.76
CA ARG A 227 -2.84 6.58 -9.35
C ARG A 227 -1.39 6.51 -8.89
N SER A 228 -0.49 5.99 -9.71
CA SER A 228 0.95 5.94 -9.43
C SER A 228 1.53 7.35 -9.24
N LYS A 229 1.09 8.34 -10.00
CA LYS A 229 1.50 9.76 -9.86
C LYS A 229 1.08 10.41 -8.53
N MET A 230 0.14 9.82 -7.80
CA MET A 230 -0.24 10.30 -6.46
C MET A 230 0.81 9.99 -5.39
N TYR A 231 1.76 9.09 -5.71
CA TYR A 231 2.88 8.75 -4.84
C TYR A 231 4.17 9.38 -5.38
N GLU A 232 4.97 9.97 -4.52
CA GLU A 232 6.24 10.63 -4.88
C GLU A 232 7.23 9.66 -5.55
N ASP A 233 7.28 8.42 -5.08
CA ASP A 233 8.13 7.35 -5.59
C ASP A 233 7.55 6.60 -6.81
N ARG A 234 6.35 6.99 -7.26
CA ARG A 234 5.64 6.39 -8.40
C ARG A 234 5.52 4.87 -8.33
N ARG A 235 5.33 4.36 -7.11
CA ARG A 235 5.09 2.93 -6.86
C ARG A 235 3.95 2.37 -7.69
N ARG A 236 4.07 1.11 -8.12
CA ARG A 236 3.10 0.49 -9.02
C ARG A 236 2.58 -0.85 -8.54
N THR A 237 3.37 -1.66 -7.82
CA THR A 237 3.01 -3.03 -7.48
C THR A 237 2.67 -3.24 -6.01
N ALA A 238 1.88 -4.30 -5.72
CA ALA A 238 1.59 -4.71 -4.34
C ALA A 238 2.87 -5.08 -3.58
N LEU A 239 3.86 -5.68 -4.27
CA LEU A 239 5.16 -6.00 -3.68
C LEU A 239 5.88 -4.74 -3.19
N TYR A 240 5.88 -3.67 -3.99
CA TYR A 240 6.48 -2.41 -3.57
C TYR A 240 5.85 -1.88 -2.27
N PHE A 241 4.52 -1.92 -2.15
CA PHE A 241 3.82 -1.50 -0.93
C PHE A 241 4.23 -2.35 0.28
N SER A 242 4.30 -3.68 0.12
CA SER A 242 4.74 -4.57 1.20
C SER A 242 6.17 -4.27 1.66
N VAL A 243 7.10 -4.07 0.71
CA VAL A 243 8.49 -3.74 1.01
C VAL A 243 8.59 -2.36 1.65
N SER A 244 7.92 -1.33 1.13
CA SER A 244 7.98 0.02 1.71
C SER A 244 7.40 0.10 3.13
N ASN A 245 6.48 -0.79 3.48
CA ASN A 245 5.92 -0.91 4.82
C ASN A 245 6.76 -1.81 5.75
N GLY A 246 7.83 -2.44 5.24
CA GLY A 246 8.63 -3.40 6.00
C GLY A 246 7.92 -4.73 6.33
N ASN A 247 6.82 -5.03 5.62
CA ASN A 247 6.06 -6.25 5.85
C ASN A 247 6.69 -7.43 5.10
N LEU A 248 7.56 -8.18 5.80
CA LEU A 248 8.30 -9.31 5.26
C LEU A 248 7.36 -10.46 4.86
N GLU A 249 6.36 -10.75 5.69
CA GLU A 249 5.40 -11.83 5.46
C GLU A 249 4.58 -11.60 4.18
N ALA A 250 4.04 -10.38 4.01
CA ALA A 250 3.32 -10.02 2.80
C ALA A 250 4.23 -10.05 1.55
N ALA A 251 5.48 -9.60 1.65
CA ALA A 251 6.44 -9.64 0.56
C ALA A 251 6.76 -11.09 0.17
N GLU A 252 6.96 -11.98 1.15
CA GLU A 252 7.22 -13.41 0.91
C GLU A 252 6.02 -14.08 0.22
N MET A 253 4.79 -13.90 0.72
CA MET A 253 3.58 -14.42 0.08
C MET A 253 3.43 -13.97 -1.38
N LEU A 254 3.70 -12.70 -1.68
CA LEU A 254 3.63 -12.18 -3.04
C LEU A 254 4.71 -12.79 -3.94
N LEU A 255 5.95 -12.91 -3.46
CA LEU A 255 7.07 -13.47 -4.21
C LEU A 255 6.89 -14.97 -4.45
N GLU A 256 6.40 -15.72 -3.48
CA GLU A 256 6.04 -17.14 -3.64
C GLU A 256 4.93 -17.34 -4.68
N ALA A 257 3.99 -16.40 -4.75
CA ALA A 257 2.94 -16.40 -5.76
C ALA A 257 3.40 -15.89 -7.14
N GLY A 258 4.71 -15.60 -7.33
CA GLY A 258 5.30 -15.21 -8.60
C GLY A 258 5.29 -13.70 -8.87
N ALA A 259 5.29 -12.87 -7.84
CA ALA A 259 5.50 -11.43 -8.02
C ALA A 259 6.92 -11.16 -8.57
N ASN A 260 7.00 -10.31 -9.59
CA ASN A 260 8.26 -9.90 -10.18
C ASN A 260 8.83 -8.67 -9.42
N PRO A 261 10.00 -8.79 -8.77
CA PRO A 261 10.57 -7.70 -7.98
C PRO A 261 11.15 -6.54 -8.82
N ASN A 262 11.10 -6.64 -10.15
CA ASN A 262 11.76 -5.69 -11.06
C ASN A 262 10.77 -4.87 -11.90
N LEU A 263 9.49 -4.81 -11.52
CA LEU A 263 8.46 -4.08 -12.29
C LEU A 263 8.41 -2.59 -11.96
N ASP A 264 8.73 -2.21 -10.72
CA ASP A 264 8.67 -0.83 -10.29
C ASP A 264 9.87 -0.02 -10.80
N ILE A 265 9.64 1.26 -11.12
CA ILE A 265 10.67 2.19 -11.60
C ILE A 265 11.79 2.36 -10.57
N PHE A 266 11.40 2.47 -9.29
CA PHE A 266 12.33 2.39 -8.18
C PHE A 266 12.28 0.97 -7.63
N ASN A 267 13.37 0.20 -7.82
CA ASN A 267 13.38 -1.21 -7.45
C ASN A 267 13.19 -1.38 -5.93
N PRO A 268 12.25 -2.24 -5.48
CA PRO A 268 12.03 -2.53 -4.06
C PRO A 268 13.30 -2.95 -3.29
N LEU A 269 14.26 -3.61 -3.96
CA LEU A 269 15.55 -3.95 -3.36
C LEU A 269 16.29 -2.71 -2.85
N LEU A 270 16.24 -1.60 -3.57
CA LEU A 270 16.91 -0.36 -3.16
C LEU A 270 16.32 0.22 -1.85
N ILE A 271 15.04 -0.01 -1.59
CA ILE A 271 14.40 0.39 -0.32
C ILE A 271 14.98 -0.45 0.82
N ALA A 272 14.99 -1.79 0.66
CA ALA A 272 15.50 -2.70 1.67
C ALA A 272 16.98 -2.43 1.98
N VAL A 273 17.78 -2.19 0.94
CA VAL A 273 19.21 -1.86 1.06
C VAL A 273 19.41 -0.54 1.81
N ARG A 274 18.69 0.52 1.42
CA ARG A 274 18.78 1.86 2.05
C ARG A 274 18.42 1.83 3.53
N LEU A 275 17.41 1.03 3.89
CA LEU A 275 16.94 0.92 5.27
C LEU A 275 17.67 -0.19 6.06
N SER A 276 18.68 -0.80 5.46
CA SER A 276 19.47 -1.88 6.07
C SER A 276 18.63 -3.08 6.54
N TRP A 277 17.54 -3.38 5.84
CA TRP A 277 16.67 -4.53 6.12
C TRP A 277 17.25 -5.79 5.48
N MET A 278 18.12 -6.49 6.23
CA MET A 278 18.85 -7.64 5.72
C MET A 278 17.95 -8.76 5.24
N ASP A 279 16.97 -9.16 6.05
CA ASP A 279 16.04 -10.26 5.72
C ASP A 279 15.21 -9.95 4.46
N MET A 280 14.74 -8.72 4.33
CA MET A 280 14.00 -8.26 3.16
C MET A 280 14.88 -8.22 1.91
N ALA A 281 16.11 -7.73 2.03
CA ALA A 281 17.06 -7.71 0.91
C ALA A 281 17.42 -9.14 0.46
N GLU A 282 17.66 -10.05 1.41
CA GLU A 282 17.92 -11.47 1.11
C GLU A 282 16.72 -12.12 0.42
N LEU A 283 15.51 -11.88 0.90
CA LEU A 283 14.28 -12.37 0.31
C LEU A 283 14.14 -11.90 -1.15
N LEU A 284 14.24 -10.61 -1.39
CA LEU A 284 14.12 -10.03 -2.74
C LEU A 284 15.18 -10.57 -3.70
N VAL A 285 16.43 -10.67 -3.26
CA VAL A 285 17.53 -11.23 -4.05
C VAL A 285 17.31 -12.71 -4.35
N ARG A 286 16.79 -13.47 -3.39
CA ARG A 286 16.43 -14.90 -3.56
C ARG A 286 15.42 -15.08 -4.70
N TYR A 287 14.45 -14.18 -4.81
CA TYR A 287 13.42 -14.19 -5.85
C TYR A 287 13.79 -13.41 -7.12
N GLY A 288 15.06 -13.02 -7.27
CA GLY A 288 15.60 -12.51 -8.52
C GLY A 288 15.48 -11.00 -8.72
N ALA A 289 15.46 -10.23 -7.62
CA ALA A 289 15.64 -8.78 -7.72
C ALA A 289 16.99 -8.44 -8.40
N ASP A 290 16.99 -7.46 -9.28
CA ASP A 290 18.19 -7.01 -9.98
C ASP A 290 19.09 -6.21 -9.04
N VAL A 291 20.22 -6.82 -8.67
CA VAL A 291 21.24 -6.20 -7.82
C VAL A 291 22.04 -5.09 -8.52
N ASN A 292 21.99 -5.02 -9.86
CA ASN A 292 22.67 -4.00 -10.66
C ASN A 292 21.76 -2.84 -11.07
N THR A 293 20.58 -2.76 -10.48
CA THR A 293 19.61 -1.72 -10.78
C THR A 293 20.15 -0.32 -10.51
N GLN A 294 19.71 0.64 -11.33
CA GLN A 294 20.11 2.06 -11.26
C GLN A 294 18.95 2.93 -10.77
N MET A 295 19.26 3.95 -9.97
CA MET A 295 18.29 5.00 -9.64
C MET A 295 18.20 6.00 -10.78
N SER A 296 16.99 6.23 -11.28
CA SER A 296 16.73 7.26 -12.29
C SER A 296 16.93 8.70 -11.77
N THR A 297 16.78 8.89 -10.47
CA THR A 297 16.93 10.20 -9.80
C THR A 297 18.37 10.60 -9.50
N GLN A 298 19.27 9.61 -9.37
CA GLN A 298 20.70 9.82 -9.12
C GLN A 298 21.53 8.85 -9.96
N PRO A 299 21.81 9.17 -11.22
CA PRO A 299 22.58 8.28 -12.07
C PRO A 299 24.02 8.14 -11.54
N SER A 300 24.48 6.88 -11.40
CA SER A 300 25.83 6.55 -10.96
C SER A 300 26.54 5.70 -12.01
N SER A 301 27.88 5.76 -12.07
CA SER A 301 28.68 4.92 -12.94
C SER A 301 28.78 3.46 -12.48
N PHE A 302 28.18 3.12 -11.32
CA PHE A 302 28.18 1.82 -10.66
C PHE A 302 26.80 1.51 -10.12
N PRO A 303 26.49 0.26 -9.75
CA PRO A 303 25.16 -0.12 -9.23
C PRO A 303 24.71 0.72 -8.04
N SER A 304 23.50 1.28 -8.09
CA SER A 304 22.96 2.12 -7.02
C SER A 304 22.80 1.37 -5.70
N ALA A 305 22.64 0.04 -5.75
CA ALA A 305 22.61 -0.80 -4.56
C ALA A 305 23.93 -0.72 -3.77
N ILE A 306 25.09 -0.62 -4.43
CA ILE A 306 26.38 -0.40 -3.76
C ILE A 306 26.39 0.95 -3.07
N LEU A 307 25.93 2.03 -3.73
CA LEU A 307 25.87 3.37 -3.14
C LEU A 307 25.06 3.38 -1.83
N LEU A 308 23.91 2.73 -1.84
CA LEU A 308 23.00 2.69 -0.69
C LEU A 308 23.45 1.72 0.42
N SER A 309 24.32 0.74 0.11
CA SER A 309 24.81 -0.25 1.09
C SER A 309 26.14 0.12 1.74
N MET A 310 26.73 1.28 1.45
CA MET A 310 28.06 1.67 1.94
C MET A 310 28.15 1.71 3.49
N GLU A 311 27.04 1.96 4.17
CA GLU A 311 27.00 1.96 5.64
C GLU A 311 26.79 0.57 6.25
N SER A 312 26.49 -0.46 5.42
CA SER A 312 26.21 -1.82 5.87
C SER A 312 27.01 -2.86 5.11
N LEU A 313 28.18 -3.23 5.62
CA LEU A 313 29.03 -4.27 5.04
C LEU A 313 28.34 -5.62 4.83
N PRO A 314 27.44 -6.10 5.74
CA PRO A 314 26.69 -7.33 5.50
C PRO A 314 25.82 -7.28 4.25
N ILE A 315 25.11 -6.17 4.03
CA ILE A 315 24.28 -5.99 2.83
C ILE A 315 25.13 -5.85 1.58
N LEU A 316 26.22 -5.10 1.64
CA LEU A 316 27.18 -5.02 0.54
C LEU A 316 27.69 -6.40 0.14
N LYS A 317 28.06 -7.22 1.13
CA LYS A 317 28.47 -8.61 0.88
C LYS A 317 27.37 -9.44 0.24
N LEU A 318 26.14 -9.33 0.72
CA LEU A 318 24.97 -10.00 0.13
C LEU A 318 24.82 -9.65 -1.36
N LEU A 319 24.90 -8.36 -1.71
CA LEU A 319 24.80 -7.90 -3.09
C LEU A 319 25.92 -8.45 -3.97
N LEU A 320 27.16 -8.39 -3.50
CA LEU A 320 28.34 -8.88 -4.22
C LEU A 320 28.30 -10.41 -4.40
N ASP A 321 27.87 -11.15 -3.38
CA ASP A 321 27.66 -12.59 -3.46
C ASP A 321 26.60 -12.98 -4.48
N ASN A 322 25.67 -12.09 -4.76
CA ASN A 322 24.59 -12.29 -5.72
C ASN A 322 24.83 -11.61 -7.09
N GLY A 323 26.07 -11.22 -7.39
CA GLY A 323 26.49 -10.79 -8.72
C GLY A 323 26.36 -9.29 -8.99
N CYS A 324 26.36 -8.47 -7.93
CA CYS A 324 26.50 -7.04 -8.10
C CYS A 324 27.87 -6.70 -8.68
N ASP A 325 27.92 -5.88 -9.72
CA ASP A 325 29.14 -5.62 -10.49
C ASP A 325 30.05 -4.60 -9.78
N ALA A 326 30.99 -5.12 -9.01
CA ALA A 326 32.04 -4.34 -8.32
C ALA A 326 33.05 -3.71 -9.28
N ASN A 327 33.23 -4.23 -10.51
CA ASN A 327 34.22 -3.69 -11.45
C ASN A 327 33.92 -2.24 -11.82
N LEU A 328 32.65 -1.88 -11.92
CA LEU A 328 32.19 -0.54 -12.24
C LEU A 328 32.63 0.52 -11.18
N CYS A 329 32.89 0.09 -9.94
CA CYS A 329 33.40 0.98 -8.88
C CYS A 329 34.81 1.50 -9.16
N PHE A 330 35.60 0.73 -9.92
CA PHE A 330 36.99 1.05 -10.20
C PHE A 330 37.20 1.66 -11.61
N GLN A 331 36.13 1.91 -12.36
CA GLN A 331 36.16 2.56 -13.68
C GLN A 331 36.02 4.09 -13.55
N CYS A 332 37.02 4.72 -12.94
CA CYS A 332 37.02 6.17 -12.76
C CYS A 332 37.49 6.89 -14.04
N VAL A 333 36.70 7.86 -14.50
CA VAL A 333 37.01 8.66 -15.72
C VAL A 333 38.25 9.56 -15.57
N TYR A 334 38.66 9.88 -14.35
CA TYR A 334 39.81 10.75 -14.07
C TYR A 334 41.14 9.97 -13.95
N GLY A 335 41.09 8.68 -13.57
CA GLY A 335 42.28 7.87 -13.35
C GLY A 335 43.22 8.49 -12.31
N LEU A 336 44.51 8.63 -12.67
CA LEU A 336 45.53 9.25 -11.78
C LEU A 336 45.54 10.79 -11.84
N LYS A 337 44.69 11.42 -12.66
CA LYS A 337 44.59 12.88 -12.71
C LYS A 337 43.88 13.44 -11.47
N PRO A 338 44.11 14.71 -11.11
CA PRO A 338 43.38 15.37 -10.03
C PRO A 338 41.86 15.33 -10.27
N HIS A 339 41.11 14.95 -9.24
CA HIS A 339 39.66 14.94 -9.29
C HIS A 339 39.13 16.34 -8.99
N PRO A 340 37.98 16.74 -9.56
CA PRO A 340 37.35 18.01 -9.22
C PRO A 340 36.94 18.01 -7.74
N VAL A 341 36.97 19.19 -7.12
CA VAL A 341 36.54 19.37 -5.72
C VAL A 341 35.09 18.85 -5.60
N PRO A 342 34.77 18.01 -4.59
CA PRO A 342 33.42 17.57 -4.38
C PRO A 342 32.47 18.74 -4.14
N ALA A 343 31.29 18.73 -4.78
CA ALA A 343 30.26 19.72 -4.46
C ALA A 343 29.84 19.56 -2.98
N PRO A 344 29.61 20.65 -2.24
CA PRO A 344 29.38 20.62 -0.79
C PRO A 344 28.08 19.95 -0.34
N SER A 345 27.29 19.36 -1.22
CA SER A 345 25.98 18.76 -0.93
C SER A 345 25.77 17.44 -1.66
N LEU A 346 26.49 16.40 -1.28
CA LEU A 346 26.01 15.03 -1.41
C LEU A 346 25.59 14.56 -0.01
N ARG A 347 24.51 15.13 0.53
CA ARG A 347 23.79 14.46 1.62
C ARG A 347 23.11 13.25 1.00
N PRO A 348 23.31 12.04 1.53
CA PRO A 348 22.50 10.92 1.13
C PRO A 348 21.05 11.20 1.58
N VAL A 349 20.17 11.43 0.61
CA VAL A 349 18.76 11.09 0.70
C VAL A 349 17.95 11.70 1.85
N GLU A 350 17.72 13.02 1.86
CA GLU A 350 16.60 13.59 2.62
C GLU A 350 15.55 14.29 1.75
N GLU A 351 15.76 14.45 0.43
CA GLU A 351 14.79 15.14 -0.42
C GLU A 351 14.53 14.37 -1.72
N LEU A 352 13.54 13.48 -1.70
CA LEU A 352 12.81 13.01 -2.88
C LEU A 352 11.83 14.10 -3.37
N GLN A 353 12.31 15.31 -3.64
CA GLN A 353 11.54 16.30 -4.39
C GLN A 353 11.92 16.22 -5.86
N VAL A 354 11.04 15.64 -6.65
CA VAL A 354 11.12 15.62 -8.10
C VAL A 354 10.81 17.03 -8.63
N ASN A 355 11.81 17.91 -8.64
CA ASN A 355 11.74 19.16 -9.38
C ASN A 355 12.00 18.88 -10.86
N GLN A 356 10.95 19.03 -11.68
CA GLN A 356 10.91 18.72 -13.12
C GLN A 356 11.76 19.65 -14.02
N HIS A 357 12.59 20.54 -13.48
CA HIS A 357 13.43 21.47 -14.25
C HIS A 357 14.83 21.56 -13.67
N SER A 358 15.62 20.49 -13.73
CA SER A 358 17.03 20.54 -13.39
C SER A 358 17.91 20.09 -14.55
N GLN A 359 19.07 20.77 -14.71
CA GLN A 359 20.15 20.43 -15.63
C GLN A 359 20.48 18.94 -15.60
N PRO A 360 21.06 18.36 -16.68
CA PRO A 360 21.43 16.96 -16.68
C PRO A 360 22.29 16.64 -15.46
N GLN A 361 21.73 15.78 -14.58
CA GLN A 361 22.42 15.39 -13.33
C GLN A 361 23.74 14.71 -13.69
N ARG A 362 24.85 15.21 -13.15
CA ARG A 362 26.16 14.61 -13.34
C ARG A 362 26.18 13.20 -12.77
N CYS A 363 26.69 12.24 -13.57
CA CYS A 363 26.84 10.85 -13.15
C CYS A 363 27.87 10.76 -12.00
N ILE A 364 27.43 10.19 -10.85
CA ILE A 364 28.26 10.06 -9.64
C ILE A 364 29.29 8.92 -9.88
N GLN A 365 30.58 9.23 -9.64
CA GLN A 365 31.64 8.23 -9.63
C GLN A 365 31.78 7.61 -8.24
N TYR A 366 32.17 6.32 -8.15
CA TYR A 366 32.32 5.64 -6.87
C TYR A 366 33.32 6.33 -5.94
N CYS A 367 34.45 6.79 -6.46
CA CYS A 367 35.47 7.51 -5.70
C CYS A 367 34.99 8.87 -5.14
N GLU A 368 33.97 9.47 -5.75
CA GLU A 368 33.33 10.68 -5.24
C GLU A 368 32.34 10.34 -4.11
N ALA A 369 31.59 9.24 -4.28
CA ALA A 369 30.62 8.79 -3.29
C ALA A 369 31.28 8.35 -1.96
N ILE A 370 32.38 7.60 -2.04
CA ILE A 370 33.07 7.06 -0.86
C ILE A 370 33.95 8.11 -0.15
N TYR A 371 34.27 9.23 -0.81
CA TYR A 371 35.06 10.32 -0.23
C TYR A 371 34.28 11.15 0.79
N ASN A 372 33.05 10.80 1.09
CA ASN A 372 32.22 11.52 2.05
C ASN A 372 32.76 11.34 3.49
N SER A 373 32.74 12.42 4.27
CA SER A 373 33.22 12.43 5.67
C SER A 373 32.50 11.42 6.59
N SER A 374 31.24 11.11 6.32
CA SER A 374 30.48 10.10 7.07
C SER A 374 31.04 8.68 6.91
N LEU A 375 31.68 8.39 5.78
CA LEU A 375 32.24 7.06 5.48
C LEU A 375 33.73 6.92 5.79
N SER A 376 34.40 7.98 6.23
CA SER A 376 35.84 8.04 6.40
C SER A 376 36.45 6.88 7.22
N ARG A 377 35.72 6.37 8.22
CA ARG A 377 36.19 5.27 9.10
C ARG A 377 36.02 3.88 8.47
N ILE A 378 35.10 3.71 7.53
CA ILE A 378 34.74 2.40 6.93
C ILE A 378 35.13 2.31 5.46
N SER A 379 35.68 3.37 4.86
CA SER A 379 36.06 3.41 3.44
C SER A 379 37.05 2.29 3.08
N GLY A 380 38.06 2.07 3.91
CA GLY A 380 39.03 1.00 3.71
C GLY A 380 38.41 -0.40 3.66
N PRO A 381 37.64 -0.82 4.67
CA PRO A 381 36.89 -2.06 4.66
C PRO A 381 35.99 -2.23 3.45
N ILE A 382 35.26 -1.18 3.00
CA ILE A 382 34.41 -1.21 1.81
C ILE A 382 35.26 -1.47 0.56
N ILE A 383 36.34 -0.69 0.34
CA ILE A 383 37.26 -0.87 -0.80
C ILE A 383 37.86 -2.26 -0.77
N SER A 384 38.33 -2.73 0.39
CA SER A 384 38.88 -4.07 0.56
C SER A 384 37.91 -5.17 0.14
N MET A 385 36.65 -5.04 0.56
CA MET A 385 35.60 -6.00 0.20
C MET A 385 35.33 -6.00 -1.30
N LEU A 386 35.18 -4.82 -1.93
CA LEU A 386 34.99 -4.72 -3.38
C LEU A 386 36.13 -5.33 -4.17
N LEU A 387 37.38 -5.11 -3.75
CA LEU A 387 38.59 -5.67 -4.38
C LEU A 387 38.62 -7.21 -4.35
N ASP A 388 38.01 -7.84 -3.34
CA ASP A 388 37.89 -9.30 -3.29
C ASP A 388 37.05 -9.89 -4.43
N TYR A 389 36.16 -9.08 -5.02
CA TYR A 389 35.25 -9.47 -6.12
C TYR A 389 35.71 -9.00 -7.51
N VAL A 390 36.84 -8.31 -7.61
CA VAL A 390 37.37 -7.75 -8.85
C VAL A 390 38.68 -8.40 -9.23
N GLY A 391 38.86 -8.78 -10.52
CA GLY A 391 40.08 -9.42 -11.00
C GLY A 391 41.25 -8.44 -11.24
N HIS A 392 40.93 -7.25 -11.73
CA HIS A 392 41.89 -6.19 -11.98
C HIS A 392 41.25 -4.86 -11.66
N ALA A 393 41.80 -4.12 -10.73
CA ALA A 393 41.31 -2.81 -10.32
C ALA A 393 42.41 -1.76 -10.50
N HIS A 394 42.06 -0.66 -11.15
CA HIS A 394 42.92 0.53 -11.19
C HIS A 394 42.42 1.55 -10.18
N LEU A 395 43.19 1.75 -9.13
CA LEU A 395 42.88 2.77 -8.13
C LEU A 395 43.18 4.16 -8.69
N CYS A 396 42.16 5.03 -8.74
CA CYS A 396 42.35 6.42 -9.11
C CYS A 396 43.04 7.23 -7.98
N SER A 397 43.52 8.43 -8.26
CA SER A 397 44.23 9.26 -7.30
C SER A 397 43.45 9.45 -6.00
N ARG A 398 42.13 9.67 -6.08
CA ARG A 398 41.27 9.87 -4.89
C ARG A 398 41.12 8.61 -4.03
N LEU A 399 40.99 7.43 -4.62
CA LEU A 399 40.98 6.18 -3.86
C LEU A 399 42.33 5.92 -3.18
N LEU A 400 43.44 6.28 -3.83
CA LEU A 400 44.75 6.21 -3.23
C LEU A 400 44.89 7.15 -2.04
N GLU A 401 44.43 8.39 -2.15
CA GLU A 401 44.39 9.35 -1.05
C GLU A 401 43.62 8.83 0.17
N ILE A 402 42.42 8.22 -0.09
CA ILE A 402 41.64 7.61 0.99
C ILE A 402 42.45 6.49 1.68
N LEU A 403 43.05 5.58 0.93
CA LEU A 403 43.80 4.48 1.49
C LEU A 403 45.11 4.93 2.17
N GLU A 404 45.65 6.06 1.82
CA GLU A 404 46.83 6.69 2.48
C GLU A 404 46.48 7.47 3.74
N SER A 405 45.20 7.83 3.92
CA SER A 405 44.75 8.54 5.10
C SER A 405 44.82 7.74 6.40
N CYS A 406 44.94 6.40 6.33
CA CYS A 406 45.04 5.52 7.46
C CYS A 406 46.13 4.46 7.24
N SER A 407 47.08 4.34 8.19
CA SER A 407 48.16 3.38 8.13
C SER A 407 47.73 1.94 8.05
N ASP A 408 46.61 1.61 8.70
CA ASP A 408 46.05 0.25 8.77
C ASP A 408 45.57 -0.25 7.41
N TRP A 409 45.36 0.66 6.47
CA TRP A 409 44.85 0.35 5.12
C TRP A 409 45.94 0.16 4.07
N ALA A 410 47.21 0.22 4.46
CA ALA A 410 48.35 0.00 3.55
C ALA A 410 48.30 -1.35 2.84
N SER A 411 47.84 -2.40 3.55
CA SER A 411 47.67 -3.75 3.00
C SER A 411 46.60 -3.83 1.89
N ILE A 412 45.63 -2.91 1.90
CA ILE A 412 44.54 -2.90 0.91
C ILE A 412 45.06 -2.44 -0.47
N LYS A 413 46.02 -1.52 -0.51
CA LYS A 413 46.70 -1.13 -1.74
C LYS A 413 47.36 -2.34 -2.45
N LEU A 414 47.92 -3.23 -1.70
CA LEU A 414 48.59 -4.44 -2.25
C LEU A 414 47.60 -5.39 -2.92
N LYS A 415 46.33 -5.39 -2.50
CA LYS A 415 45.27 -6.16 -3.16
C LYS A 415 45.00 -5.71 -4.60
N ALA A 416 45.20 -4.43 -4.90
CA ALA A 416 44.95 -3.87 -6.23
C ALA A 416 46.14 -3.99 -7.18
N VAL A 417 47.35 -4.32 -6.68
CA VAL A 417 48.57 -4.38 -7.48
C VAL A 417 48.81 -5.81 -7.99
N PRO A 418 48.98 -6.00 -9.33
CA PRO A 418 49.39 -7.29 -9.89
C PRO A 418 50.82 -7.72 -9.41
N PRO A 419 51.10 -9.04 -9.29
CA PRO A 419 50.19 -10.15 -9.58
C PRO A 419 49.24 -10.47 -8.44
N HIS A 420 47.95 -10.66 -8.79
CA HIS A 420 46.95 -11.11 -7.81
C HIS A 420 47.26 -12.54 -7.36
N PRO A 421 46.91 -12.89 -6.10
CA PRO A 421 47.06 -14.28 -5.62
C PRO A 421 46.34 -15.25 -6.54
N LEU A 422 47.01 -16.33 -6.95
CA LEU A 422 46.44 -17.34 -7.85
C LEU A 422 45.08 -17.85 -7.33
N MET A 423 44.96 -18.02 -6.02
CA MET A 423 43.70 -18.41 -5.39
C MET A 423 42.56 -17.43 -5.66
N GLN A 424 42.81 -16.12 -5.64
CA GLN A 424 41.81 -15.11 -5.94
C GLN A 424 41.38 -15.21 -7.42
N LEU A 425 42.32 -15.29 -8.35
CA LEU A 425 42.02 -15.43 -9.78
C LEU A 425 41.23 -16.72 -10.05
N CYS A 426 41.63 -17.85 -9.45
CA CYS A 426 40.89 -19.11 -9.54
C CYS A 426 39.44 -18.95 -9.00
N ARG A 427 39.27 -18.31 -7.84
CA ARG A 427 37.94 -18.04 -7.27
C ARG A 427 37.05 -17.25 -8.22
N LEU A 428 37.57 -16.15 -8.74
CA LEU A 428 36.83 -15.29 -9.67
C LEU A 428 36.48 -16.02 -10.96
N THR A 429 37.42 -16.80 -11.54
CA THR A 429 37.18 -17.61 -12.73
C THR A 429 36.13 -18.68 -12.48
N ILE A 430 36.21 -19.41 -11.37
CA ILE A 430 35.20 -20.42 -11.02
C ILE A 430 33.83 -19.77 -10.83
N ARG A 431 33.75 -18.65 -10.12
CA ARG A 431 32.50 -17.93 -9.92
C ARG A 431 31.90 -17.43 -11.23
N SER A 432 32.71 -16.88 -12.14
CA SER A 432 32.25 -16.42 -13.45
C SER A 432 31.71 -17.56 -14.32
N GLN A 433 32.36 -18.71 -14.30
CA GLN A 433 31.94 -19.91 -15.04
C GLN A 433 30.66 -20.56 -14.44
N LEU A 434 30.55 -20.58 -13.14
CA LEU A 434 29.34 -21.11 -12.48
C LEU A 434 28.15 -20.19 -12.67
N GLY A 435 28.35 -18.89 -12.67
CA GLY A 435 27.32 -17.88 -12.63
C GLY A 435 26.56 -17.84 -11.30
N VAL A 436 25.88 -16.73 -11.05
CA VAL A 436 25.20 -16.44 -9.76
C VAL A 436 24.21 -17.53 -9.35
N LYS A 437 23.42 -18.04 -10.30
CA LYS A 437 22.42 -19.09 -10.03
C LYS A 437 23.02 -20.38 -9.48
N ARG A 438 24.16 -20.82 -10.03
CA ARG A 438 24.82 -22.06 -9.58
C ARG A 438 25.63 -21.87 -8.32
N ILE A 439 26.17 -20.69 -8.08
CA ILE A 439 26.87 -20.36 -6.83
C ILE A 439 25.92 -20.48 -5.63
N LYS A 440 24.65 -20.11 -5.76
CA LYS A 440 23.64 -20.31 -4.71
C LYS A 440 23.41 -21.78 -4.37
N LEU A 441 23.63 -22.68 -5.31
CA LEU A 441 23.44 -24.13 -5.16
C LEU A 441 24.72 -24.87 -4.78
N LEU A 442 25.82 -24.18 -4.48
CA LEU A 442 27.11 -24.81 -4.12
C LEU A 442 27.01 -25.80 -2.96
N HIS A 443 26.09 -25.56 -2.02
CA HIS A 443 25.86 -26.47 -0.89
C HIS A 443 25.27 -27.83 -1.29
N ASN A 444 24.63 -27.89 -2.47
CA ASN A 444 24.08 -29.14 -3.03
C ASN A 444 25.09 -29.95 -3.84
N LEU A 445 26.27 -29.38 -4.10
CA LEU A 445 27.32 -30.07 -4.85
C LEU A 445 28.19 -30.92 -3.89
N PRO A 446 28.69 -32.07 -4.34
CA PRO A 446 29.58 -32.89 -3.56
C PRO A 446 31.00 -32.30 -3.51
N LEU A 447 31.10 -31.07 -3.04
CA LEU A 447 32.37 -30.35 -2.90
C LEU A 447 32.80 -30.30 -1.43
N PRO A 448 34.11 -30.31 -1.15
CA PRO A 448 34.61 -30.11 0.20
C PRO A 448 34.10 -28.80 0.79
N VAL A 449 33.68 -28.82 2.06
CA VAL A 449 33.13 -27.66 2.77
C VAL A 449 34.08 -26.45 2.70
N ARG A 450 35.39 -26.70 2.75
CA ARG A 450 36.44 -25.65 2.64
C ARG A 450 36.35 -24.94 1.27
N LEU A 451 36.13 -25.70 0.19
CA LEU A 451 36.00 -25.13 -1.16
C LEU A 451 34.69 -24.35 -1.33
N ILE A 452 33.58 -24.83 -0.76
CA ILE A 452 32.31 -24.11 -0.74
C ILE A 452 32.49 -22.78 0.00
N ARG A 453 33.07 -22.79 1.20
CA ARG A 453 33.36 -21.57 1.98
C ARG A 453 34.29 -20.61 1.22
N PHE A 454 35.32 -21.14 0.58
CA PHE A 454 36.23 -20.37 -0.23
C PHE A 454 35.51 -19.66 -1.41
N LEU A 455 34.67 -20.37 -2.13
CA LEU A 455 33.90 -19.81 -3.26
C LEU A 455 32.84 -18.79 -2.81
N ARG A 456 32.33 -18.89 -1.57
CA ARG A 456 31.35 -17.99 -0.98
C ARG A 456 31.96 -16.80 -0.22
N TYR A 457 33.26 -16.70 -0.11
CA TYR A 457 33.94 -15.72 0.74
C TYR A 457 33.57 -15.81 2.24
N ASP A 458 33.09 -16.97 2.70
CA ASP A 458 32.58 -17.15 4.07
C ASP A 458 33.67 -17.18 5.16
N VAL A 459 34.94 -17.33 4.79
CA VAL A 459 36.09 -17.18 5.72
C VAL A 459 37.34 -16.80 4.92
N LEU A 460 38.05 -15.76 5.33
CA LEU A 460 39.48 -15.68 5.17
C LEU A 460 40.08 -16.85 6.00
N CYS A 461 40.23 -18.03 5.40
CA CYS A 461 41.08 -19.04 6.02
C CYS A 461 42.48 -18.44 6.11
N SER A 462 42.88 -18.04 7.29
CA SER A 462 44.28 -18.05 7.67
C SER A 462 44.81 -19.44 7.34
N LEU A 463 45.37 -19.60 6.15
CA LEU A 463 46.26 -20.69 5.82
C LEU A 463 47.62 -20.25 6.38
N THR A 464 47.86 -20.54 7.65
CA THR A 464 49.20 -20.84 8.15
C THR A 464 49.60 -22.19 7.64
#